data_3ee98dd3cb08a902d6e8ac5c9663f45e
#
_entry.id   3ee98dd3cb08a902d6e8ac5c9663f45e
#
_cell.length_a   1.000
_cell.length_b   1.000
_cell.length_c   1.000
_cell.angle_alpha   90.00
_cell.angle_beta   90.00
_cell.angle_gamma   90.00
#
_symmetry.space_group_name_H-M   'P 1'
#
loop_
_entity.id
_entity.type
_entity.pdbx_description
1 polymer ?
#
loop_
_entity_poly.entity_id
_entity_poly.type
_entity_poly.pdbx_seq_one_letter_code
_entity_poly.pdbx_strand_id
1 'polypeptide(L)'
;RAGISVIACAQGASETNISFVIKHKYLRKALNSIHDSFFLSEYKVLNLFVVGIGTVGGNLLEQIRLQQPKLMEQNGLKLNIVGIANSRKALICRDGINLDNYREELETNGMDSTPETLCEQVLKMNIFNSVFVDCTASPDVAALYARLMNGNVSVVAANKEAASSSYENYQLLKETARHRGIKFLFETNVGAGL
;
A
#
# COMPACT_ATOMS: atom_id res chain seq x y z
N ARG A 1 -1.72 -5.71 12.12
CA ARG A 1 -0.99 -6.93 11.69
C ARG A 1 0.02 -6.55 10.63
N ALA A 2 1.33 -6.63 10.97
CA ALA A 2 2.42 -6.22 10.07
C ALA A 2 2.82 -7.30 9.04
N GLY A 3 2.20 -8.49 9.07
CA GLY A 3 2.55 -9.61 8.18
C GLY A 3 3.97 -10.15 8.41
N ILE A 4 4.45 -10.12 9.66
CA ILE A 4 5.76 -10.62 10.05
C ILE A 4 5.58 -11.92 10.82
N SER A 5 6.23 -13.00 10.34
CA SER A 5 6.25 -14.28 11.05
C SER A 5 7.31 -14.24 12.15
N VAL A 6 6.89 -14.45 13.38
CA VAL A 6 7.78 -14.62 14.54
C VAL A 6 8.20 -16.09 14.59
N ILE A 7 9.50 -16.36 14.59
CA ILE A 7 10.08 -17.72 14.64
C ILE A 7 10.08 -18.24 16.08
N ALA A 8 10.46 -17.38 17.01
CA ALA A 8 10.45 -17.66 18.44
C ALA A 8 10.15 -16.40 19.25
N CYS A 9 9.56 -16.58 20.41
CA CYS A 9 9.29 -15.52 21.37
C CYS A 9 9.73 -16.00 22.75
N ALA A 10 10.41 -15.16 23.50
CA ALA A 10 10.76 -15.40 24.90
C ALA A 10 10.42 -14.19 25.74
N GLN A 11 9.84 -14.41 26.90
CA GLN A 11 9.56 -13.41 27.91
C GLN A 11 10.39 -13.69 29.16
N GLY A 12 11.08 -12.69 29.67
CA GLY A 12 11.82 -12.81 30.90
C GLY A 12 10.89 -12.97 32.11
N ALA A 13 11.35 -13.64 33.16
CA ALA A 13 10.58 -13.88 34.38
C ALA A 13 10.16 -12.56 35.10
N SER A 14 10.88 -11.47 34.85
CA SER A 14 10.58 -10.14 35.38
C SER A 14 9.51 -9.38 34.64
N GLU A 15 8.99 -9.95 33.50
CA GLU A 15 8.02 -9.32 32.61
C GLU A 15 8.43 -7.94 32.02
N THR A 16 9.70 -7.57 32.21
CA THR A 16 10.23 -6.27 31.75
C THR A 16 10.73 -6.29 30.30
N ASN A 17 10.90 -7.47 29.72
CA ASN A 17 11.37 -7.63 28.35
C ASN A 17 10.68 -8.80 27.63
N ILE A 18 10.45 -8.61 26.35
CA ILE A 18 9.99 -9.65 25.44
C ILE A 18 10.95 -9.68 24.24
N SER A 19 11.51 -10.85 23.96
CA SER A 19 12.43 -11.06 22.85
C SER A 19 11.76 -11.80 21.72
N PHE A 20 11.96 -11.34 20.47
CA PHE A 20 11.44 -11.99 19.28
C PHE A 20 12.57 -12.36 18.32
N VAL A 21 12.48 -13.57 17.76
CA VAL A 21 13.34 -14.00 16.66
C VAL A 21 12.51 -13.94 15.37
N ILE A 22 13.01 -13.20 14.40
CA ILE A 22 12.39 -13.03 13.08
C ILE A 22 13.43 -13.21 11.98
N LYS A 23 12.99 -13.45 10.74
CA LYS A 23 13.91 -13.44 9.60
C LYS A 23 14.48 -12.04 9.39
N HIS A 24 15.78 -11.92 9.16
CA HIS A 24 16.51 -10.65 9.01
C HIS A 24 15.86 -9.70 7.98
N LYS A 25 15.33 -10.23 6.87
CA LYS A 25 14.63 -9.43 5.85
C LYS A 25 13.43 -8.63 6.38
N TYR A 26 12.90 -9.00 7.54
CA TYR A 26 11.77 -8.30 8.18
C TYR A 26 12.20 -7.35 9.30
N LEU A 27 13.50 -7.27 9.63
CA LEU A 27 14.00 -6.51 10.78
C LEU A 27 13.51 -5.05 10.76
N ARG A 28 13.72 -4.35 9.66
CA ARG A 28 13.33 -2.94 9.52
C ARG A 28 11.80 -2.76 9.65
N LYS A 29 11.04 -3.65 9.03
CA LYS A 29 9.57 -3.64 9.12
C LYS A 29 9.08 -3.90 10.55
N ALA A 30 9.72 -4.83 11.27
CA ALA A 30 9.39 -5.14 12.66
C ALA A 30 9.71 -3.97 13.58
N LEU A 31 10.89 -3.36 13.45
CA LEU A 31 11.27 -2.20 14.25
C LEU A 31 10.30 -1.04 14.05
N ASN A 32 9.95 -0.71 12.82
CA ASN A 32 8.97 0.35 12.54
C ASN A 32 7.59 0.02 13.13
N SER A 33 7.13 -1.23 12.96
CA SER A 33 5.83 -1.65 13.49
C SER A 33 5.77 -1.61 15.03
N ILE A 34 6.86 -1.97 15.70
CA ILE A 34 7.00 -1.87 17.16
C ILE A 34 7.04 -0.40 17.58
N HIS A 35 7.87 0.39 16.92
CA HIS A 35 7.99 1.82 17.20
C HIS A 35 6.63 2.51 17.13
N ASP A 36 5.88 2.31 16.06
CA ASP A 36 4.55 2.92 15.89
C ASP A 36 3.53 2.43 16.92
N SER A 37 3.68 1.18 17.38
CA SER A 37 2.76 0.61 18.37
C SER A 37 3.04 1.08 19.80
N PHE A 38 4.30 1.35 20.14
CA PHE A 38 4.71 1.69 21.50
C PHE A 38 4.91 3.19 21.74
N PHE A 39 5.36 3.92 20.74
CA PHE A 39 5.64 5.34 20.88
C PHE A 39 4.51 6.25 20.43
N LEU A 40 3.27 5.66 20.30
CA LEU A 40 2.05 6.40 20.02
C LEU A 40 2.33 7.44 18.92
N SER A 41 2.51 7.01 17.70
CA SER A 41 2.36 7.98 16.62
C SER A 41 0.95 8.54 16.80
N GLU A 42 0.81 9.84 16.96
CA GLU A 42 -0.49 10.52 17.07
C GLU A 42 -1.42 10.09 15.93
N TYR A 43 -0.84 9.52 14.88
CA TYR A 43 -1.53 9.16 13.66
C TYR A 43 -1.21 7.73 13.22
N LYS A 44 -2.25 7.02 12.80
CA LYS A 44 -2.10 5.78 12.03
C LYS A 44 -1.67 6.14 10.62
N VAL A 45 -0.45 5.71 10.23
CA VAL A 45 0.08 5.96 8.88
C VAL A 45 -0.30 4.84 7.93
N LEU A 46 -0.87 5.18 6.77
CA LEU A 46 -1.02 4.30 5.62
C LEU A 46 -0.06 4.76 4.52
N ASN A 47 0.74 3.85 3.99
CA ASN A 47 1.70 4.12 2.93
C ASN A 47 1.08 3.70 1.58
N LEU A 48 0.77 4.68 0.74
CA LEU A 48 0.04 4.47 -0.50
C LEU A 48 0.96 4.50 -1.72
N PHE A 49 0.74 3.53 -2.60
CA PHE A 49 1.29 3.47 -3.95
C PHE A 49 0.13 3.68 -4.92
N VAL A 50 0.04 4.87 -5.53
CA VAL A 50 -1.06 5.24 -6.44
C VAL A 50 -0.63 5.05 -7.88
N VAL A 51 -1.29 4.13 -8.58
CA VAL A 51 -0.97 3.75 -9.96
C VAL A 51 -2.08 4.19 -10.88
N GLY A 52 -1.71 4.86 -11.97
CA GLY A 52 -2.66 5.49 -12.88
C GLY A 52 -3.06 6.90 -12.41
N ILE A 53 -2.14 7.86 -12.53
CA ILE A 53 -2.35 9.27 -12.13
C ILE A 53 -3.06 10.11 -13.21
N GLY A 54 -3.94 9.49 -13.98
CA GLY A 54 -4.86 10.15 -14.90
C GLY A 54 -5.99 10.88 -14.15
N THR A 55 -7.20 10.89 -14.73
CA THR A 55 -8.34 11.59 -14.12
C THR A 55 -8.68 11.05 -12.73
N VAL A 56 -8.83 9.74 -12.58
CA VAL A 56 -9.23 9.13 -11.30
C VAL A 56 -8.13 9.28 -10.24
N GLY A 57 -6.92 8.83 -10.54
CA GLY A 57 -5.82 8.90 -9.58
C GLY A 57 -5.36 10.34 -9.30
N GLY A 58 -5.39 11.22 -10.29
CA GLY A 58 -5.08 12.64 -10.08
C GLY A 58 -6.08 13.31 -9.15
N ASN A 59 -7.38 13.06 -9.31
CA ASN A 59 -8.42 13.55 -8.41
C ASN A 59 -8.27 12.97 -7.00
N LEU A 60 -7.93 11.69 -6.88
CA LEU A 60 -7.67 11.06 -5.59
C LEU A 60 -6.49 11.75 -4.86
N LEU A 61 -5.38 11.98 -5.55
CA LEU A 61 -4.22 12.65 -4.97
C LEU A 61 -4.56 14.07 -4.51
N GLU A 62 -5.35 14.81 -5.30
CA GLU A 62 -5.81 16.14 -4.93
C GLU A 62 -6.74 16.10 -3.70
N GLN A 63 -7.67 15.15 -3.64
CA GLN A 63 -8.52 14.97 -2.46
C GLN A 63 -7.69 14.63 -1.21
N ILE A 64 -6.68 13.77 -1.33
CA ILE A 64 -5.78 13.46 -0.23
C ILE A 64 -5.05 14.71 0.23
N ARG A 65 -4.50 15.51 -0.70
CA ARG A 65 -3.81 16.76 -0.40
C ARG A 65 -4.68 17.74 0.39
N LEU A 66 -5.92 17.93 -0.04
CA LEU A 66 -6.85 18.85 0.60
C LEU A 66 -7.40 18.36 1.93
N GLN A 67 -7.61 17.03 2.07
CA GLN A 67 -8.25 16.46 3.26
C GLN A 67 -7.27 15.97 4.32
N GLN A 68 -5.98 15.90 4.01
CA GLN A 68 -4.96 15.39 4.93
C GLN A 68 -5.00 16.03 6.33
N PRO A 69 -5.10 17.37 6.48
CA PRO A 69 -5.18 17.99 7.81
C PRO A 69 -6.38 17.51 8.61
N LYS A 70 -7.55 17.42 7.97
CA LYS A 70 -8.78 16.95 8.59
C LYS A 70 -8.71 15.46 8.99
N LEU A 71 -8.13 14.62 8.14
CA LEU A 71 -7.93 13.20 8.43
C LEU A 71 -6.99 13.00 9.62
N MET A 72 -5.96 13.81 9.73
CA MET A 72 -5.03 13.76 10.85
C MET A 72 -5.73 14.21 12.14
N GLU A 73 -6.38 15.35 12.13
CA GLU A 73 -7.02 15.93 13.31
C GLU A 73 -8.22 15.12 13.82
N GLN A 74 -9.13 14.71 12.92
CA GLN A 74 -10.39 14.06 13.31
C GLN A 74 -10.30 12.54 13.42
N ASN A 75 -9.43 11.90 12.61
CA ASN A 75 -9.36 10.45 12.50
C ASN A 75 -8.02 9.87 13.00
N GLY A 76 -7.06 10.71 13.36
CA GLY A 76 -5.72 10.25 13.67
C GLY A 76 -5.09 9.45 12.51
N LEU A 77 -5.37 9.85 11.25
CA LEU A 77 -4.96 9.11 10.06
C LEU A 77 -4.10 9.97 9.15
N LYS A 78 -2.88 9.51 8.88
CA LYS A 78 -1.96 10.09 7.90
C LYS A 78 -1.88 9.20 6.66
N LEU A 79 -2.19 9.75 5.48
CA LEU A 79 -2.01 9.11 4.19
C LEU A 79 -0.67 9.55 3.60
N ASN A 80 0.32 8.68 3.61
CA ASN A 80 1.67 8.95 3.09
C ASN A 80 1.79 8.40 1.68
N ILE A 81 1.96 9.24 0.68
CA ILE A 81 2.13 8.82 -0.71
C ILE A 81 3.60 8.47 -0.94
N VAL A 82 3.91 7.18 -0.96
CA VAL A 82 5.28 6.67 -1.10
C VAL A 82 5.60 6.19 -2.52
N GLY A 83 4.60 6.13 -3.38
CA GLY A 83 4.77 5.79 -4.79
C GLY A 83 3.66 6.35 -5.66
N ILE A 84 4.02 6.83 -6.83
CA ILE A 84 3.10 7.18 -7.91
C ILE A 84 3.62 6.60 -9.22
N ALA A 85 2.71 6.20 -10.10
CA ALA A 85 3.10 5.71 -11.42
C ALA A 85 2.06 6.11 -12.50
N ASN A 86 2.56 6.37 -13.69
CA ASN A 86 1.79 6.40 -14.92
C ASN A 86 2.13 5.17 -15.78
N SER A 87 1.72 5.18 -17.07
CA SER A 87 1.98 4.05 -18.00
C SER A 87 3.45 3.90 -18.39
N ARG A 88 4.34 4.83 -18.05
CA ARG A 88 5.73 4.85 -18.50
C ARG A 88 6.73 4.97 -17.35
N LYS A 89 6.40 5.78 -16.35
CA LYS A 89 7.29 6.13 -15.26
C LYS A 89 6.70 5.83 -13.90
N ALA A 90 7.56 5.53 -12.94
CA ALA A 90 7.23 5.45 -11.52
C ALA A 90 8.19 6.31 -10.69
N LEU A 91 7.67 6.96 -9.67
CA LEU A 91 8.43 7.67 -8.66
C LEU A 91 8.15 7.02 -7.31
N ILE A 92 9.21 6.60 -6.63
CA ILE A 92 9.14 5.93 -5.33
C ILE A 92 9.96 6.72 -4.33
N CYS A 93 9.35 7.15 -3.24
CA CYS A 93 9.98 7.89 -2.16
C CYS A 93 9.50 7.37 -0.81
N ARG A 94 10.40 6.80 0.01
CA ARG A 94 10.04 6.21 1.31
C ARG A 94 9.48 7.24 2.30
N ASP A 95 10.00 8.45 2.25
CA ASP A 95 9.65 9.51 3.18
C ASP A 95 8.37 10.26 2.79
N GLY A 96 7.88 9.98 1.59
CA GLY A 96 6.68 10.56 1.01
C GLY A 96 6.97 11.49 -0.16
N ILE A 97 6.01 11.57 -1.07
CA ILE A 97 6.05 12.41 -2.27
C ILE A 97 5.25 13.67 -1.98
N ASN A 98 5.81 14.83 -2.31
CA ASN A 98 5.09 16.10 -2.21
C ASN A 98 4.01 16.18 -3.29
N LEU A 99 2.76 16.36 -2.86
CA LEU A 99 1.62 16.41 -3.77
C LEU A 99 1.44 17.73 -4.50
N ASP A 100 2.18 18.78 -4.13
CA ASP A 100 2.08 20.09 -4.81
C ASP A 100 2.79 20.09 -6.18
N ASN A 101 3.84 19.23 -6.34
CA ASN A 101 4.67 19.18 -7.55
C ASN A 101 4.90 17.75 -8.08
N TYR A 102 4.13 16.76 -7.63
CA TYR A 102 4.36 15.33 -7.94
C TYR A 102 4.41 15.00 -9.44
N ARG A 103 3.70 15.75 -10.29
CA ARG A 103 3.71 15.53 -11.75
C ARG A 103 5.06 15.90 -12.37
N GLU A 104 5.60 17.04 -11.96
CA GLU A 104 6.92 17.50 -12.41
C GLU A 104 8.01 16.58 -11.89
N GLU A 105 7.94 16.19 -10.62
CA GLU A 105 8.88 15.23 -10.04
C GLU A 105 8.83 13.86 -10.74
N LEU A 106 7.65 13.36 -11.08
CA LEU A 106 7.53 12.12 -11.83
C LEU A 106 8.16 12.21 -13.21
N GLU A 107 7.98 13.33 -13.92
CA GLU A 107 8.59 13.50 -15.25
C GLU A 107 10.10 13.66 -15.19
N THR A 108 10.62 14.36 -14.18
CA THR A 108 12.05 14.68 -14.05
C THR A 108 12.84 13.55 -13.38
N ASN A 109 12.34 13.03 -12.26
CA ASN A 109 13.04 12.08 -11.39
C ASN A 109 12.44 10.66 -11.44
N GLY A 110 11.32 10.49 -12.14
CA GLY A 110 10.68 9.17 -12.29
C GLY A 110 11.53 8.22 -13.14
N MET A 111 11.59 6.98 -12.72
CA MET A 111 12.27 5.90 -13.46
C MET A 111 11.27 5.26 -14.46
N ASP A 112 11.78 4.82 -15.61
CA ASP A 112 10.99 4.01 -16.54
C ASP A 112 10.50 2.76 -15.82
N SER A 113 9.22 2.46 -15.97
CA SER A 113 8.57 1.41 -15.20
C SER A 113 7.57 0.64 -16.04
N THR A 114 7.59 -0.68 -15.87
CA THR A 114 6.54 -1.60 -16.30
C THR A 114 5.71 -2.03 -15.07
N PRO A 115 4.53 -2.63 -15.25
CA PRO A 115 3.77 -3.20 -14.15
C PRO A 115 4.61 -4.15 -13.28
N GLU A 116 5.42 -5.02 -13.88
CA GLU A 116 6.27 -5.98 -13.18
C GLU A 116 7.35 -5.30 -12.34
N THR A 117 8.09 -4.35 -12.93
CA THR A 117 9.14 -3.61 -12.20
C THR A 117 8.58 -2.77 -11.08
N LEU A 118 7.40 -2.18 -11.28
CA LEU A 118 6.66 -1.46 -10.23
C LEU A 118 6.31 -2.39 -9.07
N CYS A 119 5.75 -3.57 -9.36
CA CYS A 119 5.41 -4.56 -8.34
C CYS A 119 6.65 -4.96 -7.53
N GLU A 120 7.79 -5.18 -8.19
CA GLU A 120 9.05 -5.50 -7.53
C GLU A 120 9.54 -4.38 -6.62
N GLN A 121 9.45 -3.14 -7.07
CA GLN A 121 9.81 -1.96 -6.27
C GLN A 121 8.93 -1.83 -5.03
N VAL A 122 7.61 -1.97 -5.18
CA VAL A 122 6.65 -1.95 -4.06
C VAL A 122 7.00 -3.02 -3.03
N LEU A 123 7.23 -4.26 -3.47
CA LEU A 123 7.59 -5.37 -2.59
C LEU A 123 8.96 -5.20 -1.94
N LYS A 124 9.95 -4.66 -2.68
CA LYS A 124 11.30 -4.38 -2.16
C LYS A 124 11.30 -3.29 -1.09
N MET A 125 10.40 -2.31 -1.20
CA MET A 125 10.23 -1.28 -0.17
C MET A 125 9.91 -1.89 1.20
N ASN A 126 9.13 -2.97 1.23
CA ASN A 126 8.82 -3.76 2.44
C ASN A 126 8.47 -2.87 3.65
N ILE A 127 7.58 -1.92 3.46
CA ILE A 127 7.07 -1.05 4.53
C ILE A 127 5.73 -1.58 5.06
N PHE A 128 5.44 -1.29 6.32
CA PHE A 128 4.18 -1.70 6.95
C PHE A 128 3.02 -0.80 6.48
N ASN A 129 1.77 -1.26 6.68
CA ASN A 129 0.56 -0.56 6.27
C ASN A 129 0.59 -0.08 4.81
N SER A 130 1.19 -0.89 3.92
CA SER A 130 1.24 -0.62 2.50
C SER A 130 -0.10 -0.86 1.84
N VAL A 131 -0.51 0.09 1.02
CA VAL A 131 -1.73 0.01 0.21
C VAL A 131 -1.39 0.34 -1.24
N PHE A 132 -1.65 -0.59 -2.13
CA PHE A 132 -1.57 -0.38 -3.57
C PHE A 132 -2.94 0.10 -4.07
N VAL A 133 -2.97 1.29 -4.64
CA VAL A 133 -4.19 1.92 -5.14
C VAL A 133 -4.14 1.92 -6.65
N ASP A 134 -4.98 1.09 -7.30
CA ASP A 134 -5.04 0.99 -8.75
C ASP A 134 -6.17 1.84 -9.31
N CYS A 135 -5.78 2.93 -9.96
CA CYS A 135 -6.64 3.85 -10.69
C CYS A 135 -6.50 3.69 -12.22
N THR A 136 -5.99 2.54 -12.67
CA THR A 136 -5.83 2.22 -14.10
C THR A 136 -7.03 1.44 -14.65
N ALA A 137 -7.00 1.17 -15.95
CA ALA A 137 -7.85 0.18 -16.61
C ALA A 137 -6.98 -0.93 -17.23
N SER A 138 -5.77 -1.15 -16.70
CA SER A 138 -4.81 -2.13 -17.24
C SER A 138 -5.04 -3.51 -16.64
N PRO A 139 -5.26 -4.55 -17.48
CA PRO A 139 -5.32 -5.93 -17.01
C PRO A 139 -3.97 -6.41 -16.46
N ASP A 140 -2.85 -5.91 -16.98
CA ASP A 140 -1.51 -6.27 -16.52
C ASP A 140 -1.27 -5.80 -15.09
N VAL A 141 -1.76 -4.61 -14.72
CA VAL A 141 -1.69 -4.12 -13.33
C VAL A 141 -2.59 -4.96 -12.42
N ALA A 142 -3.80 -5.29 -12.86
CA ALA A 142 -4.72 -6.13 -12.10
C ALA A 142 -4.17 -7.55 -11.85
N ALA A 143 -3.41 -8.11 -12.79
CA ALA A 143 -2.76 -9.43 -12.65
C ALA A 143 -1.72 -9.48 -11.52
N LEU A 144 -1.20 -8.32 -11.07
CA LEU A 144 -0.21 -8.26 -9.99
C LEU A 144 -0.80 -8.35 -8.57
N TYR A 145 -2.11 -8.24 -8.42
CA TYR A 145 -2.74 -8.14 -7.10
C TYR A 145 -2.41 -9.32 -6.19
N ALA A 146 -2.51 -10.55 -6.70
CA ALA A 146 -2.19 -11.75 -5.92
C ALA A 146 -0.73 -11.72 -5.41
N ARG A 147 0.21 -11.25 -6.23
CA ARG A 147 1.63 -11.13 -5.88
C ARG A 147 1.85 -10.05 -4.82
N LEU A 148 1.24 -8.87 -4.98
CA LEU A 148 1.28 -7.78 -4.01
C LEU A 148 0.68 -8.19 -2.66
N MET A 149 -0.48 -8.83 -2.69
CA MET A 149 -1.19 -9.28 -1.49
C MET A 149 -0.41 -10.37 -0.75
N ASN A 150 0.26 -11.28 -1.47
CA ASN A 150 1.19 -12.24 -0.88
C ASN A 150 2.41 -11.57 -0.23
N GLY A 151 2.77 -10.35 -0.65
CA GLY A 151 3.74 -9.48 -0.01
C GLY A 151 3.20 -8.65 1.16
N ASN A 152 1.95 -8.91 1.62
CA ASN A 152 1.24 -8.17 2.66
C ASN A 152 0.95 -6.69 2.30
N VAL A 153 0.73 -6.42 1.02
CA VAL A 153 0.25 -5.13 0.52
C VAL A 153 -1.26 -5.23 0.34
N SER A 154 -2.02 -4.34 0.97
CA SER A 154 -3.46 -4.22 0.71
C SER A 154 -3.69 -3.64 -0.68
N VAL A 155 -4.80 -4.01 -1.31
CA VAL A 155 -5.17 -3.48 -2.63
C VAL A 155 -6.50 -2.76 -2.55
N VAL A 156 -6.54 -1.56 -3.12
CA VAL A 156 -7.75 -0.76 -3.34
C VAL A 156 -7.82 -0.45 -4.85
N ALA A 157 -8.86 -0.90 -5.52
CA ALA A 157 -8.95 -0.81 -6.97
C ALA A 157 -10.19 -0.04 -7.44
N ALA A 158 -9.96 0.99 -8.26
CA ALA A 158 -10.96 1.50 -9.18
C ALA A 158 -10.98 0.71 -10.50
N ASN A 159 -9.91 -0.06 -10.75
CA ASN A 159 -9.80 -0.98 -11.88
C ASN A 159 -10.78 -2.16 -11.71
N LYS A 160 -11.56 -2.42 -12.76
CA LYS A 160 -12.63 -3.42 -12.77
C LYS A 160 -12.15 -4.82 -13.11
N GLU A 161 -11.00 -4.95 -13.77
CA GLU A 161 -10.50 -6.19 -14.35
C GLU A 161 -10.42 -7.34 -13.35
N ALA A 162 -9.81 -7.12 -12.19
CA ALA A 162 -9.65 -8.19 -11.21
C ALA A 162 -10.98 -8.63 -10.55
N ALA A 163 -11.89 -7.68 -10.32
CA ALA A 163 -13.18 -7.96 -9.70
C ALA A 163 -14.19 -8.58 -10.67
N SER A 164 -14.06 -8.31 -11.97
CA SER A 164 -14.89 -8.87 -13.05
C SER A 164 -14.26 -10.06 -13.77
N SER A 165 -13.08 -10.52 -13.33
CA SER A 165 -12.40 -11.69 -13.85
C SER A 165 -13.11 -13.01 -13.50
N SER A 166 -12.47 -14.16 -13.69
CA SER A 166 -13.07 -15.42 -13.30
C SER A 166 -13.38 -15.49 -11.81
N TYR A 167 -14.42 -16.23 -11.46
CA TYR A 167 -14.83 -16.40 -10.06
C TYR A 167 -13.71 -17.00 -9.19
N GLU A 168 -12.91 -17.90 -9.77
CA GLU A 168 -11.75 -18.50 -9.12
C GLU A 168 -10.70 -17.46 -8.75
N ASN A 169 -10.39 -16.52 -9.66
CA ASN A 169 -9.45 -15.44 -9.37
C ASN A 169 -9.99 -14.50 -8.30
N TYR A 170 -11.27 -14.15 -8.37
CA TYR A 170 -11.92 -13.35 -7.34
C TYR A 170 -11.84 -14.02 -5.97
N GLN A 171 -12.17 -15.32 -5.88
CA GLN A 171 -12.06 -16.08 -4.64
C GLN A 171 -10.62 -16.13 -4.12
N LEU A 172 -9.65 -16.40 -4.98
CA LEU A 172 -8.23 -16.41 -4.63
C LEU A 172 -7.80 -15.09 -3.96
N LEU A 173 -8.17 -13.95 -4.53
CA LEU A 173 -7.85 -12.63 -3.98
C LEU A 173 -8.52 -12.41 -2.61
N LYS A 174 -9.79 -12.78 -2.47
CA LYS A 174 -10.52 -12.66 -1.19
C LYS A 174 -9.95 -13.55 -0.09
N GLU A 175 -9.61 -14.78 -0.41
CA GLU A 175 -8.99 -15.71 0.52
C GLU A 175 -7.58 -15.26 0.91
N THR A 176 -6.79 -14.80 -0.06
CA THR A 176 -5.46 -14.24 0.21
C THR A 176 -5.54 -13.05 1.17
N ALA A 177 -6.49 -12.14 0.94
CA ALA A 177 -6.72 -11.00 1.83
C ALA A 177 -7.03 -11.46 3.26
N ARG A 178 -7.95 -12.43 3.40
CA ARG A 178 -8.35 -12.98 4.70
C ARG A 178 -7.19 -13.67 5.41
N HIS A 179 -6.47 -14.55 4.74
CA HIS A 179 -5.33 -15.28 5.32
C HIS A 179 -4.18 -14.37 5.74
N ARG A 180 -3.92 -13.33 4.95
CA ARG A 180 -2.86 -12.36 5.24
C ARG A 180 -3.28 -11.28 6.23
N GLY A 181 -4.59 -11.15 6.53
CA GLY A 181 -5.13 -10.10 7.38
C GLY A 181 -4.98 -8.70 6.80
N ILE A 182 -4.97 -8.60 5.47
CA ILE A 182 -4.93 -7.36 4.68
C ILE A 182 -6.29 -7.12 4.02
N LYS A 183 -6.41 -6.03 3.26
CA LYS A 183 -7.65 -5.67 2.57
C LYS A 183 -7.51 -5.81 1.06
N PHE A 184 -8.55 -6.35 0.43
CA PHE A 184 -8.83 -6.23 -0.99
C PHE A 184 -10.17 -5.50 -1.11
N LEU A 185 -10.11 -4.24 -1.53
CA LEU A 185 -11.26 -3.36 -1.69
C LEU A 185 -11.33 -2.93 -3.15
N PHE A 186 -12.53 -2.92 -3.70
CA PHE A 186 -12.79 -2.45 -5.06
C PHE A 186 -14.14 -1.76 -5.08
N GLU A 187 -14.30 -0.82 -5.99
CA GLU A 187 -15.55 -0.11 -6.16
C GLU A 187 -16.57 -0.98 -6.91
N THR A 188 -17.81 -0.96 -6.44
CA THR A 188 -18.94 -1.46 -7.21
C THR A 188 -19.25 -0.45 -8.30
N ASN A 189 -18.74 -0.71 -9.47
CA ASN A 189 -18.83 0.20 -10.62
C ASN A 189 -20.19 0.13 -11.35
N VAL A 190 -21.19 -0.40 -10.73
CA VAL A 190 -22.55 -0.42 -11.26
C VAL A 190 -23.16 0.94 -10.99
N GLY A 191 -23.41 1.72 -12.04
CA GLY A 191 -24.04 3.03 -11.94
C GLY A 191 -23.08 4.22 -11.74
N ALA A 192 -21.78 4.04 -11.89
CA ALA A 192 -20.80 5.13 -11.88
C ALA A 192 -20.89 6.04 -13.13
N GLY A 193 -22.05 6.32 -13.61
CA GLY A 193 -22.33 7.15 -14.77
C GLY A 193 -23.75 7.69 -14.77
N LEU A 194 -24.42 7.57 -13.65
CA LEU A 194 -25.74 8.15 -13.42
C LEU A 194 -25.61 9.47 -12.67
#